data_2d8f3f913de03a10e66e30f096aea2f5
#
_entry.id   2d8f3f913de03a10e66e30f096aea2f5
#
_cell.length_a   1.000
_cell.length_b   1.000
_cell.length_c   1.000
_cell.angle_alpha   90.00
_cell.angle_beta   90.00
_cell.angle_gamma   90.00
#
_symmetry.space_group_name_H-M   'P 1'
#
loop_
_entity.id
_entity.type
_entity.pdbx_description
1 polymer ?
#
loop_
_entity_poly.entity_id
_entity_poly.type
_entity_poly.pdbx_seq_one_letter_code
_entity_poly.pdbx_strand_id
1 'polypeptide(L)'
;MKIKINTYHKKIFADTITPVEVYLKIRDIFPNSLLLENSDYMLANNNYSYICFNQIGHIKIKDYKVDCKFPGGTLESKELKKGEKVSTVIHDYIEKFETDNSSF
;
A
#
# COMPACT_ATOMS: atom_id res chain seq x y z
N MET A 1 -5.82 9.49 17.21
CA MET A 1 -5.70 8.03 17.18
C MET A 1 -4.42 7.63 16.46
N LYS A 2 -3.59 6.82 17.10
CA LYS A 2 -2.36 6.29 16.48
C LYS A 2 -2.49 4.79 16.28
N ILE A 3 -2.18 4.34 15.09
CA ILE A 3 -2.22 2.94 14.72
C ILE A 3 -0.79 2.47 14.53
N LYS A 4 -0.36 1.54 15.36
CA LYS A 4 1.00 1.02 15.31
C LYS A 4 1.09 -0.16 14.36
N ILE A 5 2.02 -0.09 13.41
CA ILE A 5 2.28 -1.14 12.44
C ILE A 5 3.68 -1.67 12.65
N ASN A 6 3.78 -2.98 12.86
CA ASN A 6 5.06 -3.65 12.98
C ASN A 6 5.45 -4.21 11.62
N THR A 7 6.68 -3.92 11.18
CA THR A 7 7.19 -4.41 9.90
C THR A 7 8.21 -5.52 10.13
N TYR A 8 8.08 -6.55 9.32
CA TYR A 8 9.00 -7.69 9.34
C TYR A 8 9.47 -7.95 7.93
N HIS A 9 10.72 -8.35 7.76
CA HIS A 9 11.24 -8.66 6.45
C HIS A 9 12.16 -9.87 6.50
N LYS A 10 12.30 -10.54 5.35
CA LYS A 10 13.16 -11.68 5.17
C LYS A 10 13.65 -11.68 3.73
N LYS A 11 14.94 -11.94 3.54
CA LYS A 11 15.50 -12.10 2.19
C LYS A 11 15.55 -13.58 1.84
N ILE A 12 15.05 -13.90 0.64
CA ILE A 12 15.08 -15.26 0.12
C ILE A 12 15.71 -15.24 -1.27
N PHE A 13 16.25 -16.39 -1.67
CA PHE A 13 16.84 -16.54 -2.99
C PHE A 13 15.72 -16.77 -4.01
N ALA A 14 15.71 -15.99 -5.08
CA ALA A 14 14.62 -16.01 -6.06
C ALA A 14 15.13 -15.79 -7.49
N ASP A 15 16.21 -16.47 -7.87
CA ASP A 15 16.86 -16.26 -9.15
C ASP A 15 16.14 -16.92 -10.33
N THR A 16 15.15 -17.77 -10.07
CA THR A 16 14.42 -18.49 -11.13
C THR A 16 13.00 -17.99 -11.34
N ILE A 17 12.58 -16.96 -10.63
CA ILE A 17 11.21 -16.43 -10.75
C ILE A 17 11.25 -14.94 -11.11
N THR A 18 10.22 -14.50 -11.82
CA THR A 18 10.07 -13.09 -12.17
C THR A 18 8.97 -12.45 -11.33
N PRO A 19 9.03 -11.11 -11.11
CA PRO A 19 7.96 -10.42 -10.38
C PRO A 19 6.59 -10.60 -11.03
N VAL A 20 6.52 -10.58 -12.36
CA VAL A 20 5.24 -10.74 -13.06
C VAL A 20 4.63 -12.11 -12.81
N GLU A 21 5.42 -13.17 -12.85
CA GLU A 21 4.93 -14.54 -12.58
C GLU A 21 4.35 -14.64 -11.17
N VAL A 22 5.06 -14.11 -10.18
CA VAL A 22 4.60 -14.11 -8.79
C VAL A 22 3.31 -13.32 -8.66
N TYR A 23 3.27 -12.13 -9.27
CA TYR A 23 2.09 -11.27 -9.22
C TYR A 23 0.85 -11.95 -9.81
N LEU A 24 0.99 -12.62 -10.96
CA LEU A 24 -0.13 -13.29 -11.60
C LEU A 24 -0.72 -14.39 -10.72
N LYS A 25 0.12 -15.10 -10.00
CA LYS A 25 -0.34 -16.14 -9.06
C LYS A 25 -1.04 -15.52 -7.85
N ILE A 26 -0.51 -14.42 -7.32
CA ILE A 26 -1.08 -13.74 -6.15
C ILE A 26 -2.41 -13.08 -6.52
N ARG A 27 -2.51 -12.49 -7.70
CA ARG A 27 -3.73 -11.83 -8.17
C ARG A 27 -4.93 -12.76 -8.20
N ASP A 28 -4.73 -14.03 -8.51
CA ASP A 28 -5.81 -14.99 -8.56
C ASP A 28 -6.38 -15.30 -7.18
N ILE A 29 -5.59 -15.14 -6.13
CA ILE A 29 -5.99 -15.37 -4.75
C ILE A 29 -6.42 -14.06 -4.07
N PHE A 30 -5.73 -12.96 -4.36
CA PHE A 30 -5.97 -11.65 -3.77
C PHE A 30 -6.29 -10.63 -4.87
N PRO A 31 -7.57 -10.42 -5.21
CA PRO A 31 -7.94 -9.54 -6.33
C PRO A 31 -7.47 -8.09 -6.22
N ASN A 32 -7.26 -7.60 -5.00
CA ASN A 32 -6.81 -6.23 -4.78
C ASN A 32 -5.30 -6.13 -4.62
N SER A 33 -4.56 -6.92 -5.36
CA SER A 33 -3.10 -6.88 -5.35
C SER A 33 -2.54 -5.89 -6.35
N LEU A 34 -1.30 -5.45 -6.13
CA LEU A 34 -0.61 -4.48 -6.97
C LEU A 34 0.78 -4.98 -7.30
N LEU A 35 1.23 -4.66 -8.51
CA LEU A 35 2.62 -4.83 -8.90
C LEU A 35 3.18 -3.45 -9.23
N LEU A 36 4.23 -3.06 -8.52
CA LEU A 36 4.94 -1.80 -8.76
C LEU A 36 6.34 -2.13 -9.27
N GLU A 37 6.64 -1.74 -10.48
CA GLU A 37 7.95 -1.98 -11.09
C GLU A 37 8.62 -0.65 -11.42
N ASN A 38 9.94 -0.63 -11.22
CA ASN A 38 10.76 0.49 -11.64
C ASN A 38 11.11 0.30 -13.12
N SER A 39 10.71 1.24 -13.97
CA SER A 39 10.97 1.20 -15.40
C SER A 39 12.30 1.86 -15.80
N ASP A 40 13.05 2.35 -14.84
CA ASP A 40 14.33 3.02 -15.13
C ASP A 40 15.46 1.99 -15.20
N TYR A 41 15.75 1.56 -16.41
CA TYR A 41 16.80 0.56 -16.67
C TYR A 41 18.23 1.12 -16.52
N MET A 42 18.37 2.43 -16.36
CA MET A 42 19.67 3.07 -16.20
C MET A 42 20.25 2.89 -14.80
N LEU A 43 19.40 2.55 -13.83
CA LEU A 43 19.80 2.37 -12.43
C LEU A 43 19.73 0.88 -12.06
N ALA A 44 20.57 0.06 -12.71
CA ALA A 44 20.51 -1.40 -12.57
C ALA A 44 20.67 -1.89 -11.12
N ASN A 45 21.40 -1.16 -10.30
CA ASN A 45 21.66 -1.56 -8.92
C ASN A 45 20.53 -1.23 -7.93
N ASN A 46 19.54 -0.44 -8.36
CA ASN A 46 18.45 0.02 -7.52
C ASN A 46 17.07 -0.30 -8.11
N ASN A 47 17.02 -1.36 -8.91
CA ASN A 47 15.75 -1.79 -9.51
C ASN A 47 15.04 -2.73 -8.56
N TYR A 48 13.93 -2.25 -8.01
CA TYR A 48 13.09 -3.04 -7.14
C TYR A 48 11.70 -3.16 -7.74
N SER A 49 11.11 -4.33 -7.55
CA SER A 49 9.69 -4.52 -7.82
C SER A 49 8.99 -4.80 -6.52
N TYR A 50 7.80 -4.24 -6.36
CA TYR A 50 7.00 -4.41 -5.17
C TYR A 50 5.69 -5.09 -5.54
N ILE A 51 5.36 -6.16 -4.84
CA ILE A 51 4.08 -6.84 -5.00
C ILE A 51 3.33 -6.67 -3.68
N CYS A 52 2.21 -5.99 -3.75
CA CYS A 52 1.40 -5.69 -2.58
C CYS A 52 0.10 -6.46 -2.65
N PHE A 53 -0.25 -7.16 -1.59
CA PHE A 53 -1.47 -7.96 -1.54
C PHE A 53 -1.96 -8.08 -0.09
N ASN A 54 -3.18 -8.58 0.06
CA ASN A 54 -3.79 -8.77 1.37
C ASN A 54 -3.77 -7.49 2.20
N GLN A 55 -4.39 -6.44 1.66
CA GLN A 55 -4.37 -5.11 2.28
C GLN A 55 -4.97 -5.13 3.69
N ILE A 56 -4.36 -4.39 4.60
CA ILE A 56 -4.83 -4.28 5.98
C ILE A 56 -5.64 -3.01 6.21
N GLY A 57 -5.59 -2.08 5.28
CA GLY A 57 -6.36 -0.85 5.33
C GLY A 57 -6.34 -0.18 3.97
N HIS A 58 -7.25 0.78 3.78
CA HIS A 58 -7.28 1.56 2.55
C HIS A 58 -8.00 2.88 2.77
N ILE A 59 -7.76 3.81 1.87
CA ILE A 59 -8.56 5.01 1.73
C ILE A 59 -9.07 5.06 0.29
N LYS A 60 -10.36 5.31 0.15
CA LYS A 60 -11.01 5.41 -1.16
C LYS A 60 -11.79 6.71 -1.24
N ILE A 61 -11.52 7.48 -2.28
CA ILE A 61 -12.18 8.76 -2.50
C ILE A 61 -12.87 8.73 -3.85
N LYS A 62 -14.19 8.92 -3.83
CA LYS A 62 -14.99 8.93 -5.04
C LYS A 62 -16.22 9.81 -4.82
N ASP A 63 -16.53 10.67 -5.79
CA ASP A 63 -17.73 11.52 -5.76
C ASP A 63 -17.86 12.31 -4.47
N TYR A 64 -16.77 12.96 -4.03
CA TYR A 64 -16.69 13.76 -2.80
C TYR A 64 -16.91 12.94 -1.52
N LYS A 65 -16.85 11.64 -1.61
CA LYS A 65 -17.02 10.76 -0.46
C LYS A 65 -15.70 10.06 -0.14
N VAL A 66 -15.32 10.06 1.13
CA VAL A 66 -14.08 9.44 1.62
C VAL A 66 -14.45 8.24 2.47
N ASP A 67 -14.00 7.06 2.07
CA ASP A 67 -14.16 5.83 2.83
C ASP A 67 -12.79 5.35 3.28
N CYS A 68 -12.61 5.21 4.59
CA CYS A 68 -11.36 4.75 5.19
C CYS A 68 -11.58 3.43 5.90
N LYS A 69 -10.67 2.49 5.65
CA LYS A 69 -10.61 1.23 6.39
C LYS A 69 -9.29 1.18 7.13
N PHE A 70 -9.36 0.85 8.41
CA PHE A 70 -8.19 0.74 9.28
C PHE A 70 -7.90 -0.71 9.62
N PRO A 71 -6.64 -1.03 9.98
CA PRO A 71 -6.32 -2.37 10.48
C PRO A 71 -7.22 -2.72 11.67
N GLY A 72 -7.72 -3.96 11.68
CA GLY A 72 -8.71 -4.38 12.66
C GLY A 72 -10.15 -4.28 12.19
N GLY A 73 -10.38 -3.70 11.01
CA GLY A 73 -11.70 -3.68 10.38
C GLY A 73 -12.55 -2.46 10.65
N THR A 74 -12.02 -1.46 11.37
CA THR A 74 -12.75 -0.22 11.63
C THR A 74 -12.97 0.55 10.32
N LEU A 75 -14.20 0.99 10.08
CA LEU A 75 -14.57 1.75 8.89
C LEU A 75 -15.01 3.15 9.28
N GLU A 76 -14.55 4.15 8.53
CA GLU A 76 -14.98 5.54 8.69
C GLU A 76 -15.33 6.09 7.31
N SER A 77 -16.44 6.83 7.24
CA SER A 77 -16.88 7.49 6.03
C SER A 77 -17.20 8.95 6.32
N LYS A 78 -16.79 9.82 5.41
CA LYS A 78 -17.16 11.24 5.49
C LYS A 78 -17.29 11.82 4.10
N GLU A 79 -17.94 12.99 4.01
CA GLU A 79 -18.02 13.72 2.77
C GLU A 79 -16.97 14.81 2.72
N LEU A 80 -16.38 15.03 1.54
CA LEU A 80 -15.46 16.14 1.33
C LEU A 80 -16.24 17.44 1.31
N LYS A 81 -15.79 18.39 2.12
CA LYS A 81 -16.35 19.72 2.15
C LYS A 81 -15.82 20.53 0.98
N LYS A 82 -16.57 21.53 0.55
CA LYS A 82 -16.15 22.44 -0.50
C LYS A 82 -14.86 23.15 -0.08
N GLY A 83 -13.83 23.08 -0.91
CA GLY A 83 -12.53 23.65 -0.62
C GLY A 83 -11.55 22.71 0.10
N GLU A 84 -12.00 21.55 0.53
CA GLU A 84 -11.13 20.55 1.13
C GLU A 84 -10.29 19.88 0.05
N LYS A 85 -8.97 19.76 0.28
CA LYS A 85 -8.06 19.13 -0.69
C LYS A 85 -7.95 17.64 -0.44
N VAL A 86 -7.98 16.86 -1.52
CA VAL A 86 -7.78 15.41 -1.46
C VAL A 86 -6.43 15.06 -0.84
N SER A 87 -5.38 15.80 -1.18
CA SER A 87 -4.05 15.57 -0.64
C SER A 87 -4.00 15.71 0.88
N THR A 88 -4.74 16.66 1.45
CA THR A 88 -4.82 16.82 2.90
C THR A 88 -5.49 15.62 3.56
N VAL A 89 -6.57 15.13 2.96
CA VAL A 89 -7.30 13.98 3.50
C VAL A 89 -6.42 12.73 3.49
N ILE A 90 -5.68 12.50 2.42
CA ILE A 90 -4.77 11.36 2.31
C ILE A 90 -3.64 11.49 3.33
N HIS A 91 -3.08 12.68 3.48
CA HIS A 91 -2.02 12.93 4.45
C HIS A 91 -2.49 12.66 5.88
N ASP A 92 -3.69 13.13 6.23
CA ASP A 92 -4.27 12.89 7.56
C ASP A 92 -4.47 11.40 7.83
N TYR A 93 -4.86 10.63 6.81
CA TYR A 93 -5.00 9.19 6.94
C TYR A 93 -3.63 8.53 7.21
N ILE A 94 -2.61 8.90 6.44
CA ILE A 94 -1.27 8.34 6.58
C ILE A 94 -0.66 8.69 7.94
N GLU A 95 -0.90 9.89 8.44
CA GLU A 95 -0.37 10.35 9.72
C GLU A 95 -0.89 9.56 10.93
N LYS A 96 -1.98 8.85 10.76
CA LYS A 96 -2.53 8.00 11.83
C LYS A 96 -1.73 6.73 12.05
N PHE A 97 -0.86 6.38 11.10
CA PHE A 97 -0.06 5.16 11.18
C PHE A 97 1.33 5.45 11.71
N GLU A 98 1.81 4.56 12.56
CA GLU A 98 3.13 4.63 13.15
C GLU A 98 3.85 3.32 12.86
N THR A 99 5.02 3.40 12.22
CA THR A 99 5.79 2.21 11.88
C THR A 99 7.06 2.14 12.71
N ASP A 100 7.58 0.92 12.91
CA ASP A 100 8.88 0.74 13.51
C ASP A 100 9.99 1.10 12.49
N ASN A 101 11.22 1.24 12.97
CA ASN A 101 12.35 1.66 12.14
C ASN A 101 13.03 0.50 11.43
N SER A 102 12.27 -0.46 10.92
CA SER A 102 12.89 -1.53 10.14
C SER A 102 13.31 -1.00 8.77
N SER A 103 14.57 -1.21 8.42
CA SER A 103 15.12 -0.80 7.14
C SER A 103 15.35 -2.02 6.26
N PHE A 104 15.18 -1.84 4.97
CA PHE A 104 15.46 -2.89 3.99
C PHE A 104 16.93 -2.90 3.60
#